data_8bbdf2bc8c9ca9eebbf0182373a5d8c4
#
_entry.id   8bbdf2bc8c9ca9eebbf0182373a5d8c4
#
_cell.length_a   1.000
_cell.length_b   1.000
_cell.length_c   1.000
_cell.angle_alpha   90.00
_cell.angle_beta   90.00
_cell.angle_gamma   90.00
#
_symmetry.space_group_name_H-M   'P 1'
#
loop_
_entity.id
_entity.type
_entity.pdbx_description
1 polymer ?
#
loop_
_entity_poly.entity_id
_entity_poly.type
_entity_poly.pdbx_seq_one_letter_code
_entity_poly.pdbx_strand_id
1 'polypeptide(L)'
;MARFTRLQVAQTMTDSGMVPLFYHPDIELGKKAISACYRGGARLLEFTNRGDYAHEVFGALNKFCAKELPEMILGVGSVTDAAAASLYMQLGANFVVTPVLREDIALACNRRKVLWSPGCGSLTEIARAEELGCEIVKLFPGGTY
;
A
#
# COMPACT_ATOMS: atom_id res chain seq x y z
N MET A 1 12.94 -4.39 4.31
CA MET A 1 12.88 -3.58 3.08
C MET A 1 11.86 -4.19 2.14
N ALA A 2 11.23 -3.37 1.28
CA ALA A 2 10.32 -3.85 0.23
C ALA A 2 10.98 -4.96 -0.61
N ARG A 3 10.22 -5.99 -0.97
CA ARG A 3 10.69 -7.10 -1.81
C ARG A 3 10.65 -6.78 -3.30
N PHE A 4 9.78 -5.86 -3.68
CA PHE A 4 9.58 -5.42 -5.05
C PHE A 4 10.05 -3.98 -5.22
N THR A 5 10.62 -3.70 -6.37
CA THR A 5 10.99 -2.33 -6.73
C THR A 5 9.75 -1.48 -7.00
N ARG A 6 9.87 -0.16 -6.85
CA ARG A 6 8.82 0.81 -7.17
C ARG A 6 8.25 0.61 -8.58
N LEU A 7 9.13 0.32 -9.55
CA LEU A 7 8.72 0.09 -10.94
C LEU A 7 7.93 -1.21 -11.10
N GLN A 8 8.34 -2.30 -10.44
CA GLN A 8 7.60 -3.55 -10.46
C GLN A 8 6.21 -3.38 -9.85
N VAL A 9 6.09 -2.64 -8.74
CA VAL A 9 4.79 -2.37 -8.11
C VAL A 9 3.89 -1.56 -9.04
N ALA A 10 4.40 -0.47 -9.64
CA ALA A 10 3.64 0.36 -10.59
C ALA A 10 3.18 -0.45 -11.80
N GLN A 11 4.06 -1.24 -12.39
CA GLN A 11 3.73 -2.10 -13.53
C GLN A 11 2.65 -3.11 -13.17
N THR A 12 2.79 -3.80 -12.03
CA THR A 12 1.78 -4.78 -11.58
C THR A 12 0.43 -4.11 -11.31
N MET A 13 0.39 -2.89 -10.75
CA MET A 13 -0.85 -2.12 -10.57
C MET A 13 -1.53 -1.83 -11.90
N THR A 14 -0.76 -1.42 -12.90
CA THR A 14 -1.26 -1.12 -14.25
C THR A 14 -1.78 -2.37 -14.95
N ASP A 15 -1.03 -3.46 -14.88
CA ASP A 15 -1.38 -4.72 -15.57
C ASP A 15 -2.60 -5.40 -14.94
N SER A 16 -2.72 -5.36 -13.61
CA SER A 16 -3.82 -6.02 -12.90
C SER A 16 -5.10 -5.18 -12.87
N GLY A 17 -4.99 -3.85 -12.93
CA GLY A 17 -6.12 -2.92 -12.85
C GLY A 17 -6.91 -2.97 -11.53
N MET A 18 -6.44 -3.73 -10.53
CA MET A 18 -7.15 -3.92 -9.27
C MET A 18 -6.19 -4.10 -8.10
N VAL A 19 -6.49 -3.41 -6.99
CA VAL A 19 -5.81 -3.59 -5.70
C VAL A 19 -6.88 -3.86 -4.63
N PRO A 20 -7.17 -5.13 -4.30
CA PRO A 20 -8.06 -5.45 -3.18
C PRO A 20 -7.53 -4.83 -1.89
N LEU A 21 -8.44 -4.38 -1.04
CA LEU A 21 -8.06 -3.83 0.27
C LEU A 21 -8.90 -4.44 1.39
N PHE A 22 -8.29 -4.66 2.54
CA PHE A 22 -8.99 -5.09 3.75
C PHE A 22 -8.24 -4.74 5.02
N TYR A 23 -8.94 -4.88 6.14
CA TYR A 23 -8.39 -4.92 7.49
C TYR A 23 -9.07 -6.03 8.29
N HIS A 24 -8.29 -6.77 9.04
CA HIS A 24 -8.77 -7.65 10.09
C HIS A 24 -7.67 -7.80 11.15
N PRO A 25 -8.01 -7.80 12.47
CA PRO A 25 -7.02 -7.96 13.53
C PRO A 25 -6.49 -9.40 13.67
N ASP A 26 -7.26 -10.40 13.22
CA ASP A 26 -6.88 -11.81 13.27
C ASP A 26 -5.94 -12.15 12.10
N ILE A 27 -4.72 -12.59 12.44
CA ILE A 27 -3.68 -12.94 11.48
C ILE A 27 -4.10 -14.13 10.61
N GLU A 28 -4.77 -15.13 11.17
CA GLU A 28 -5.15 -16.33 10.41
C GLU A 28 -6.28 -16.04 9.41
N LEU A 29 -7.23 -15.18 9.77
CA LEU A 29 -8.21 -14.68 8.81
C LEU A 29 -7.54 -13.81 7.73
N GLY A 30 -6.58 -12.99 8.11
CA GLY A 30 -5.79 -12.20 7.16
C GLY A 30 -5.05 -13.08 6.14
N LYS A 31 -4.39 -14.15 6.59
CA LYS A 31 -3.73 -15.12 5.71
C LYS A 31 -4.71 -15.80 4.75
N LYS A 32 -5.90 -16.19 5.25
CA LYS A 32 -6.96 -16.80 4.42
C LYS A 32 -7.47 -15.83 3.35
N ALA A 33 -7.70 -14.56 3.72
CA ALA A 33 -8.15 -13.53 2.79
C ALA A 33 -7.11 -13.29 1.69
N ILE A 34 -5.83 -13.08 2.05
CA ILE A 34 -4.74 -12.90 1.08
C ILE A 34 -4.62 -14.11 0.16
N SER A 35 -4.66 -15.32 0.71
CA SER A 35 -4.56 -16.55 -0.08
C SER A 35 -5.74 -16.72 -1.05
N ALA A 36 -6.94 -16.31 -0.64
CA ALA A 36 -8.12 -16.33 -1.52
C ALA A 36 -7.96 -15.33 -2.68
N CYS A 37 -7.53 -14.09 -2.40
CA CYS A 37 -7.25 -13.10 -3.42
C CYS A 37 -6.16 -13.59 -4.38
N TYR A 38 -5.08 -14.18 -3.87
CA TYR A 38 -3.98 -14.72 -4.68
C TYR A 38 -4.45 -15.85 -5.61
N ARG A 39 -5.25 -16.80 -5.11
CA ARG A 39 -5.84 -17.85 -5.94
C ARG A 39 -6.82 -17.29 -6.99
N GLY A 40 -7.48 -16.17 -6.67
CA GLY A 40 -8.35 -15.45 -7.61
C GLY A 40 -7.60 -14.64 -8.67
N GLY A 41 -6.26 -14.66 -8.65
CA GLY A 41 -5.42 -13.96 -9.62
C GLY A 41 -4.86 -12.62 -9.17
N ALA A 42 -5.25 -12.10 -7.98
CA ALA A 42 -4.68 -10.86 -7.47
C ALA A 42 -3.19 -11.03 -7.15
N ARG A 43 -2.41 -10.01 -7.49
CA ARG A 43 -0.96 -9.94 -7.19
C ARG A 43 -0.59 -8.76 -6.31
N LEU A 44 -1.57 -7.89 -6.01
CA LEU A 44 -1.44 -6.80 -5.06
C LEU A 44 -2.53 -6.90 -4.01
N LEU A 45 -2.25 -6.39 -2.82
CA LEU A 45 -3.24 -6.24 -1.77
C LEU A 45 -2.84 -5.11 -0.82
N GLU A 46 -3.79 -4.24 -0.49
CA GLU A 46 -3.64 -3.18 0.50
C GLU A 46 -4.19 -3.64 1.84
N PHE A 47 -3.33 -3.76 2.85
CA PHE A 47 -3.76 -3.92 4.24
C PHE A 47 -3.91 -2.54 4.86
N THR A 48 -5.06 -2.23 5.49
CA THR A 48 -5.28 -0.88 6.02
C THR A 48 -4.89 -0.74 7.48
N ASN A 49 -4.20 0.35 7.81
CA ASN A 49 -3.80 0.72 9.17
C ASN A 49 -4.99 1.33 9.94
N ARG A 50 -5.99 0.51 10.33
CA ARG A 50 -7.23 0.99 10.94
C ARG A 50 -7.46 0.56 12.38
N GLY A 51 -6.64 -0.30 12.94
CA GLY A 51 -6.83 -0.81 14.29
C GLY A 51 -5.56 -0.77 15.12
N ASP A 52 -5.73 -0.94 16.42
CA ASP A 52 -4.61 -1.07 17.34
C ASP A 52 -3.76 -2.28 16.94
N TYR A 53 -2.45 -2.15 17.05
CA TYR A 53 -1.48 -3.19 16.67
C TYR A 53 -1.55 -3.66 15.21
N ALA A 54 -2.20 -2.90 14.32
CA ALA A 54 -2.30 -3.23 12.88
C ALA A 54 -0.92 -3.49 12.24
N HIS A 55 0.12 -2.81 12.70
CA HIS A 55 1.50 -3.00 12.24
C HIS A 55 2.08 -4.39 12.57
N GLU A 56 1.69 -4.99 13.69
CA GLU A 56 2.12 -6.36 14.05
C GLU A 56 1.44 -7.38 13.13
N VAL A 57 0.13 -7.22 12.90
CA VAL A 57 -0.62 -8.05 11.95
C VAL A 57 -0.02 -7.93 10.55
N PHE A 58 0.22 -6.70 10.08
CA PHE A 58 0.87 -6.47 8.78
C PHE A 58 2.23 -7.19 8.69
N GLY A 59 3.06 -7.07 9.72
CA GLY A 59 4.37 -7.72 9.77
C GLY A 59 4.27 -9.24 9.63
N ALA A 60 3.31 -9.85 10.33
CA ALA A 60 3.05 -11.30 10.23
C ALA A 60 2.54 -11.70 8.83
N LEU A 61 1.60 -10.94 8.27
CA LEU A 61 1.07 -11.17 6.92
C LEU A 61 2.13 -11.00 5.84
N ASN A 62 3.00 -10.00 5.97
CA ASN A 62 4.07 -9.77 5.00
C ASN A 62 5.12 -10.90 5.03
N LYS A 63 5.46 -11.42 6.21
CA LYS A 63 6.31 -12.62 6.34
C LYS A 63 5.67 -13.86 5.72
N PHE A 64 4.37 -14.04 5.93
CA PHE A 64 3.60 -15.11 5.29
C PHE A 64 3.63 -14.99 3.77
N CYS A 65 3.33 -13.81 3.21
CA CYS A 65 3.41 -13.58 1.77
C CYS A 65 4.81 -13.88 1.21
N ALA A 66 5.86 -13.47 1.92
CA ALA A 66 7.22 -13.71 1.47
C ALA A 66 7.57 -15.20 1.35
N LYS A 67 6.98 -16.03 2.21
CA LYS A 67 7.27 -17.48 2.28
C LYS A 67 6.34 -18.29 1.38
N GLU A 68 5.04 -18.05 1.46
CA GLU A 68 4.02 -18.93 0.86
C GLU A 68 3.44 -18.36 -0.45
N LEU A 69 3.51 -17.06 -0.67
CA LEU A 69 2.92 -16.36 -1.82
C LEU A 69 3.94 -15.37 -2.40
N PRO A 70 5.07 -15.85 -2.97
CA PRO A 70 6.22 -15.00 -3.30
C PRO A 70 5.92 -13.89 -4.32
N GLU A 71 4.89 -14.04 -5.15
CA GLU A 71 4.47 -13.03 -6.12
C GLU A 71 3.48 -12.00 -5.53
N MET A 72 2.95 -12.21 -4.31
CA MET A 72 2.03 -11.27 -3.68
C MET A 72 2.77 -10.01 -3.21
N ILE A 73 2.35 -8.88 -3.71
CA ILE A 73 2.82 -7.54 -3.36
C ILE A 73 1.90 -6.98 -2.26
N LEU A 74 2.33 -7.05 -1.00
CA LEU A 74 1.56 -6.49 0.10
C LEU A 74 2.00 -5.05 0.36
N GLY A 75 1.04 -4.14 0.38
CA GLY A 75 1.21 -2.75 0.75
C GLY A 75 0.31 -2.34 1.91
N VAL A 76 0.44 -1.12 2.35
CA VAL A 76 -0.32 -0.57 3.46
C VAL A 76 -1.10 0.66 3.06
N GLY A 77 -2.36 0.76 3.51
CA GLY A 77 -3.20 1.94 3.35
C GLY A 77 -3.62 2.57 4.67
N SER A 78 -4.36 3.66 4.58
CA SER A 78 -4.78 4.47 5.74
C SER A 78 -3.60 5.02 6.56
N VAL A 79 -2.50 5.32 5.89
CA VAL A 79 -1.31 5.91 6.51
C VAL A 79 -1.47 7.42 6.54
N THR A 80 -1.33 8.03 7.72
CA THR A 80 -1.64 9.45 7.94
C THR A 80 -0.42 10.31 8.26
N ASP A 81 0.74 9.72 8.50
CA ASP A 81 1.97 10.44 8.84
C ASP A 81 3.24 9.68 8.40
N ALA A 82 4.36 10.39 8.33
CA ALA A 82 5.64 9.84 7.88
C ALA A 82 6.25 8.81 8.85
N ALA A 83 5.92 8.88 10.14
CA ALA A 83 6.42 7.91 11.13
C ALA A 83 5.76 6.55 10.92
N ALA A 84 4.44 6.53 10.75
CA ALA A 84 3.70 5.32 10.39
C ALA A 84 4.18 4.76 9.04
N ALA A 85 4.36 5.61 8.01
CA ALA A 85 4.91 5.18 6.72
C ALA A 85 6.28 4.51 6.89
N SER A 86 7.16 5.09 7.68
CA SER A 86 8.51 4.56 7.94
C SER A 86 8.45 3.22 8.67
N LEU A 87 7.57 3.07 9.67
CA LEU A 87 7.35 1.81 10.38
C LEU A 87 6.91 0.70 9.40
N TYR A 88 5.88 0.95 8.59
CA TYR A 88 5.39 -0.06 7.65
C TYR A 88 6.42 -0.39 6.56
N MET A 89 7.16 0.59 6.07
CA MET A 89 8.27 0.33 5.14
C MET A 89 9.37 -0.52 5.80
N GLN A 90 9.63 -0.36 7.10
CA GLN A 90 10.56 -1.21 7.85
C GLN A 90 10.02 -2.63 8.00
N LEU A 91 8.72 -2.80 8.15
CA LEU A 91 8.04 -4.10 8.15
C LEU A 91 7.92 -4.72 6.74
N GLY A 92 8.42 -4.02 5.71
CA GLY A 92 8.53 -4.53 4.35
C GLY A 92 7.35 -4.17 3.43
N ALA A 93 6.58 -3.12 3.74
CA ALA A 93 5.55 -2.63 2.83
C ALA A 93 6.14 -2.30 1.45
N ASN A 94 5.52 -2.80 0.39
CA ASN A 94 5.98 -2.60 -0.98
C ASN A 94 5.37 -1.33 -1.61
N PHE A 95 4.26 -0.86 -1.07
CA PHE A 95 3.65 0.43 -1.41
C PHE A 95 2.89 1.00 -0.20
N VAL A 96 2.68 2.32 -0.23
CA VAL A 96 1.99 3.08 0.83
C VAL A 96 0.86 3.87 0.19
N VAL A 97 -0.36 3.74 0.73
CA VAL A 97 -1.54 4.50 0.31
C VAL A 97 -1.99 5.42 1.45
N THR A 98 -2.29 6.66 1.12
CA THR A 98 -2.73 7.65 2.10
C THR A 98 -4.14 8.17 1.79
N PRO A 99 -4.93 8.56 2.79
CA PRO A 99 -6.26 9.12 2.55
C PRO A 99 -6.22 10.56 1.99
N VAL A 100 -5.12 11.26 2.18
CA VAL A 100 -4.89 12.64 1.72
C VAL A 100 -3.45 12.81 1.24
N LEU A 101 -3.20 13.83 0.44
CA LEU A 101 -1.84 14.19 0.01
C LEU A 101 -1.02 14.70 1.22
N ARG A 102 0.12 14.06 1.45
CA ARG A 102 1.09 14.39 2.51
C ARG A 102 2.51 14.40 1.95
N GLU A 103 3.11 15.59 1.89
CA GLU A 103 4.48 15.74 1.35
C GLU A 103 5.55 15.03 2.19
N ASP A 104 5.39 15.02 3.50
CA ASP A 104 6.29 14.32 4.41
C ASP A 104 6.31 12.79 4.17
N ILE A 105 5.15 12.20 3.86
CA ILE A 105 5.05 10.79 3.45
C ILE A 105 5.69 10.58 2.08
N ALA A 106 5.41 11.45 1.12
CA ALA A 106 6.02 11.42 -0.21
C ALA A 106 7.55 11.37 -0.12
N LEU A 107 8.14 12.28 0.66
CA LEU A 107 9.58 12.35 0.87
C LEU A 107 10.14 11.09 1.56
N ALA A 108 9.44 10.56 2.58
CA ALA A 108 9.84 9.33 3.25
C ALA A 108 9.87 8.13 2.30
N CYS A 109 8.82 7.97 1.49
CA CYS A 109 8.71 6.91 0.48
C CYS A 109 9.74 7.08 -0.64
N ASN A 110 9.92 8.29 -1.16
CA ASN A 110 10.87 8.58 -2.23
C ASN A 110 12.32 8.28 -1.83
N ARG A 111 12.72 8.60 -0.60
CA ARG A 111 14.07 8.29 -0.06
C ARG A 111 14.33 6.78 -0.03
N ARG A 112 13.30 5.97 0.17
CA ARG A 112 13.40 4.50 0.26
C ARG A 112 13.03 3.80 -1.05
N LYS A 113 12.66 4.54 -2.09
CA LYS A 113 12.21 4.03 -3.38
C LYS A 113 11.02 3.08 -3.26
N VAL A 114 10.12 3.36 -2.33
CA VAL A 114 8.84 2.66 -2.15
C VAL A 114 7.77 3.45 -2.90
N LEU A 115 6.89 2.75 -3.64
CA LEU A 115 5.76 3.39 -4.31
C LEU A 115 4.80 3.96 -3.27
N TRP A 116 4.29 5.16 -3.53
CA TRP A 116 3.26 5.79 -2.71
C TRP A 116 2.12 6.31 -3.59
N SER A 117 0.90 6.22 -3.10
CA SER A 117 -0.31 6.64 -3.80
C SER A 117 -1.17 7.49 -2.86
N PRO A 118 -1.14 8.82 -3.02
CA PRO A 118 -1.90 9.73 -2.18
C PRO A 118 -3.38 9.79 -2.57
N GLY A 119 -4.24 9.93 -1.56
CA GLY A 119 -5.61 10.36 -1.77
C GLY A 119 -5.63 11.82 -2.21
N CYS A 120 -6.23 12.12 -3.35
CA CYS A 120 -6.40 13.47 -3.88
C CYS A 120 -7.86 13.69 -4.25
N GLY A 121 -8.40 14.84 -3.85
CA GLY A 121 -9.77 15.26 -4.11
C GLY A 121 -9.86 16.52 -4.97
N SER A 122 -8.75 16.99 -5.53
CA SER A 122 -8.71 18.18 -6.38
C SER A 122 -7.60 18.11 -7.42
N LEU A 123 -7.76 18.88 -8.50
CA LEU A 123 -6.72 18.98 -9.55
C LEU A 123 -5.40 19.52 -9.00
N THR A 124 -5.46 20.44 -8.03
CA THR A 124 -4.26 21.00 -7.40
C THR A 124 -3.49 19.95 -6.61
N GLU A 125 -4.19 19.07 -5.88
CA GLU A 125 -3.55 17.96 -5.16
C GLU A 125 -2.96 16.93 -6.12
N ILE A 126 -3.65 16.62 -7.22
CA ILE A 126 -3.15 15.72 -8.26
C ILE A 126 -1.86 16.29 -8.86
N ALA A 127 -1.88 17.55 -9.33
CA ALA A 127 -0.70 18.21 -9.89
C ALA A 127 0.47 18.22 -8.88
N ARG A 128 0.17 18.49 -7.60
CA ARG A 128 1.21 18.48 -6.57
C ARG A 128 1.77 17.08 -6.31
N ALA A 129 0.92 16.06 -6.35
CA ALA A 129 1.37 14.66 -6.22
C ALA A 129 2.31 14.27 -7.36
N GLU A 130 1.99 14.68 -8.60
CA GLU A 130 2.83 14.44 -9.78
C GLU A 130 4.19 15.17 -9.67
N GLU A 131 4.20 16.43 -9.25
CA GLU A 131 5.45 17.18 -8.98
C GLU A 131 6.34 16.48 -7.94
N LEU A 132 5.73 15.83 -6.95
CA LEU A 132 6.43 15.04 -5.93
C LEU A 132 6.85 13.65 -6.42
N GLY A 133 6.59 13.32 -7.68
CA GLY A 133 7.02 12.07 -8.32
C GLY A 133 6.09 10.88 -8.03
N CYS A 134 4.79 11.13 -7.88
CA CYS A 134 3.77 10.07 -7.76
C CYS A 134 3.46 9.50 -9.15
N GLU A 135 3.46 8.17 -9.29
CA GLU A 135 3.08 7.48 -10.53
C GLU A 135 1.57 7.18 -10.60
N ILE A 136 0.96 6.94 -9.44
CA ILE A 136 -0.45 6.53 -9.36
C ILE A 136 -1.12 7.29 -8.23
N VAL A 137 -2.10 8.12 -8.58
CA VAL A 137 -2.92 8.89 -7.66
C VAL A 137 -4.20 8.12 -7.32
N LYS A 138 -4.62 8.15 -6.08
CA LYS A 138 -5.91 7.65 -5.64
C LYS A 138 -6.91 8.81 -5.62
N LEU A 139 -7.94 8.78 -6.49
CA LEU A 139 -9.07 9.70 -6.35
C LEU A 139 -9.87 9.33 -5.10
N PHE A 140 -9.94 10.24 -4.12
CA PHE A 140 -10.56 9.94 -2.83
C PHE A 140 -11.15 11.19 -2.19
N PRO A 141 -12.39 11.08 -1.68
CA PRO A 141 -13.30 9.93 -1.71
C PRO A 141 -13.90 9.69 -3.11
N GLY A 142 -13.78 8.45 -3.63
CA GLY A 142 -14.18 8.11 -5.00
C GLY A 142 -15.67 8.20 -5.29
N GLY A 143 -16.54 8.22 -4.27
CA GLY A 143 -17.98 8.37 -4.44
C GLY A 143 -18.46 9.79 -4.76
N THR A 144 -17.54 10.76 -4.83
CA THR A 144 -17.85 12.17 -5.17
C THR A 144 -17.50 12.54 -6.61
N TYR A 145 -16.97 11.59 -7.39
CA TYR A 145 -16.55 11.77 -8.79
C TYR A 145 -17.37 10.89 -9.74
#